data_7a568c97f064ed9d08a2027077a44bbe
#
_entry.id   7a568c97f064ed9d08a2027077a44bbe
#
_cell.length_a   1.000
_cell.length_b   1.000
_cell.length_c   1.000
_cell.angle_alpha   90.00
_cell.angle_beta   90.00
_cell.angle_gamma   90.00
#
_symmetry.space_group_name_H-M   'P 1'
#
loop_
_entity.id
_entity.type
_entity.pdbx_description
1 polymer ?
#
loop_
_entity_poly.entity_id
_entity_poly.type
_entity_poly.pdbx_seq_one_letter_code
_entity_poly.pdbx_strand_id
1 'polypeptide(L)'
;MKFVIIYLLFSQMIFGQNFGQNKVQYNTFDWEYIVSPNFNVYYYGDNYDLAVFTSKVAEESLDQIGKHLRWRSNKPVKIIVYSSHNDFQQTNIVGAYMPEGVGGVTELYKNRIVIPFEGSYTQFKHVIHHELVHACINDMMYGGNAQGLISGRILLQIPLWANEGLAEFLSTDWDSETDMVVRDLAIEEQLPTINQLNYSILAYKGGNSVYQYITEKYGREKIGEIFQQMKRTQNAEKGFQNALGVDFEQLTKDWHDYLKKEYWSDINKREKITDFADKITDRTKTRNFYNVSPAFSPDGNTVAYFTDQNGYMDLVLHSLDSGKQKKRLIRGNTSPDFEELKWLQPGLSWSPDGKFIAFASKSGKEDSIIMVNTQNGDYDKIPIALDGVFTTVWHPIENKIAFIGHKDNASDLYIVDLDTQEVINLTNDTFSDFSPTWSDDGSRIVFSSDRGSSTGSPDMFNVDFSQRDLFMYDFAIEEIVQITDTPYNEDYPSLTKDNLLFYTADYNGVYNIFRHEMGSEIFSPITNAITGIQQIDVDSSGDKLVFSGYSERGWDLFVMSQAQNREKEVIPETRFYSERNDVDTFEDLRFVKTEKPNEESQDYSQYIFSRNYRRFNDTNKDDEQDPAPVSY
;
A
#
# COMPACT_ATOMS: atom_id res chain seq x y z
N MET A 1 -17.42 -27.37 47.91
CA MET A 1 -16.66 -27.99 46.80
C MET A 1 -17.34 -27.93 45.44
N LYS A 2 -18.66 -28.13 45.29
CA LYS A 2 -19.34 -28.07 43.99
C LYS A 2 -19.42 -26.66 43.38
N PHE A 3 -19.45 -25.61 44.19
CA PHE A 3 -19.48 -24.21 43.67
C PHE A 3 -18.11 -23.70 43.20
N VAL A 4 -17.01 -24.19 43.71
CA VAL A 4 -15.67 -23.80 43.31
C VAL A 4 -15.30 -24.42 41.94
N ILE A 5 -15.82 -25.61 41.64
CA ILE A 5 -15.59 -26.27 40.34
C ILE A 5 -16.37 -25.60 39.24
N ILE A 6 -17.58 -25.06 39.50
CA ILE A 6 -18.36 -24.30 38.52
C ILE A 6 -17.69 -22.97 38.23
N TYR A 7 -17.07 -22.30 39.23
CA TYR A 7 -16.37 -21.03 39.01
C TYR A 7 -15.07 -21.22 38.19
N LEU A 8 -14.36 -22.35 38.39
CA LEU A 8 -13.18 -22.69 37.58
C LEU A 8 -13.52 -23.10 36.14
N LEU A 9 -14.69 -23.69 35.89
CA LEU A 9 -15.16 -23.98 34.54
C LEU A 9 -15.68 -22.73 33.83
N PHE A 10 -16.26 -21.75 34.55
CA PHE A 10 -16.71 -20.49 33.98
C PHE A 10 -15.56 -19.51 33.74
N SER A 11 -14.46 -19.55 34.50
CA SER A 11 -13.28 -18.72 34.25
C SER A 11 -12.47 -19.17 33.04
N GLN A 12 -12.62 -20.41 32.58
CA GLN A 12 -12.02 -20.88 31.33
C GLN A 12 -12.85 -20.53 30.08
N MET A 13 -14.12 -20.13 30.25
CA MET A 13 -14.95 -19.66 29.12
C MET A 13 -14.80 -18.16 28.79
N ILE A 14 -14.05 -17.39 29.61
CA ILE A 14 -13.86 -15.93 29.39
C ILE A 14 -12.58 -15.62 28.61
N PHE A 15 -11.66 -16.56 28.56
CA PHE A 15 -10.60 -16.50 27.54
C PHE A 15 -11.18 -17.13 26.27
N GLY A 16 -11.89 -16.33 25.47
CA GLY A 16 -12.11 -16.68 24.09
C GLY A 16 -10.74 -17.09 23.53
N GLN A 17 -10.56 -18.36 23.22
CA GLN A 17 -9.45 -18.78 22.39
C GLN A 17 -9.66 -17.99 21.10
N ASN A 18 -8.84 -16.98 20.87
CA ASN A 18 -8.61 -16.54 19.52
C ASN A 18 -8.04 -17.77 18.81
N PHE A 19 -8.91 -18.49 18.14
CA PHE A 19 -8.48 -19.40 17.10
C PHE A 19 -7.91 -18.50 16.01
N GLY A 20 -6.63 -18.12 16.17
CA GLY A 20 -5.88 -17.51 15.09
C GLY A 20 -5.92 -18.46 13.89
N GLN A 21 -5.97 -17.94 12.71
CA GLN A 21 -5.74 -18.73 11.51
C GLN A 21 -4.39 -19.40 11.69
N ASN A 22 -4.34 -20.73 11.62
CA ASN A 22 -3.08 -21.46 11.67
C ASN A 22 -2.31 -21.14 10.39
N LYS A 23 -1.08 -20.68 10.52
CA LYS A 23 -0.20 -20.52 9.37
C LYS A 23 0.06 -21.88 8.73
N VAL A 24 -0.29 -22.01 7.47
CA VAL A 24 -0.01 -23.21 6.68
C VAL A 24 1.30 -22.99 5.95
N GLN A 25 2.22 -23.94 6.06
CA GLN A 25 3.47 -23.95 5.31
C GLN A 25 3.21 -24.71 4.00
N TYR A 26 3.01 -23.98 2.91
CA TYR A 26 2.78 -24.57 1.59
C TYR A 26 4.07 -24.90 0.86
N ASN A 27 5.13 -24.10 1.08
CA ASN A 27 6.40 -24.20 0.39
C ASN A 27 7.55 -24.46 1.35
N THR A 28 8.60 -25.12 0.83
CA THR A 28 9.91 -25.20 1.49
C THR A 28 10.87 -24.36 0.68
N PHE A 29 11.53 -23.40 1.30
CA PHE A 29 12.41 -22.45 0.65
C PHE A 29 13.88 -22.87 0.83
N ASP A 30 14.63 -22.94 -0.26
CA ASP A 30 16.08 -23.08 -0.25
C ASP A 30 16.71 -21.70 -0.14
N TRP A 31 17.00 -21.27 1.10
CA TRP A 31 17.49 -19.95 1.41
C TRP A 31 18.96 -19.77 1.04
N GLU A 32 19.24 -18.68 0.34
CA GLU A 32 20.56 -18.14 0.07
C GLU A 32 20.70 -16.77 0.73
N TYR A 33 21.91 -16.21 0.81
CA TYR A 33 22.07 -14.86 1.30
C TYR A 33 23.27 -14.15 0.70
N ILE A 34 23.19 -12.82 0.60
CA ILE A 34 24.29 -11.93 0.30
C ILE A 34 24.66 -11.11 1.53
N VAL A 35 25.89 -10.60 1.55
CA VAL A 35 26.44 -9.83 2.66
C VAL A 35 26.91 -8.47 2.16
N SER A 36 26.47 -7.42 2.84
CA SER A 36 26.96 -6.06 2.70
C SER A 36 27.58 -5.57 4.03
N PRO A 37 28.13 -4.35 4.10
CA PRO A 37 28.76 -3.85 5.34
C PRO A 37 27.85 -3.91 6.56
N ASN A 38 26.54 -3.64 6.40
CA ASN A 38 25.61 -3.55 7.51
C ASN A 38 24.46 -4.56 7.44
N PHE A 39 24.35 -5.39 6.38
CA PHE A 39 23.22 -6.29 6.19
C PHE A 39 23.62 -7.68 5.74
N ASN A 40 22.81 -8.67 6.17
CA ASN A 40 22.74 -9.99 5.58
C ASN A 40 21.33 -10.13 4.97
N VAL A 41 21.22 -10.16 3.64
CA VAL A 41 19.95 -10.23 2.93
C VAL A 41 19.71 -11.65 2.47
N TYR A 42 18.68 -12.30 3.01
CA TYR A 42 18.27 -13.66 2.71
C TYR A 42 17.19 -13.65 1.62
N TYR A 43 17.33 -14.55 0.66
CA TYR A 43 16.41 -14.74 -0.47
C TYR A 43 16.37 -16.21 -0.89
N TYR A 44 15.49 -16.59 -1.80
CA TYR A 44 15.38 -17.95 -2.34
C TYR A 44 15.05 -17.91 -3.83
N GLY A 45 15.29 -19.02 -4.55
CA GLY A 45 15.04 -19.12 -6.00
C GLY A 45 15.91 -18.15 -6.80
N ASP A 46 15.39 -17.66 -7.92
CA ASP A 46 16.11 -16.79 -8.85
C ASP A 46 16.05 -15.28 -8.46
N ASN A 47 15.87 -15.00 -7.14
CA ASN A 47 15.68 -13.64 -6.61
C ASN A 47 17.00 -12.93 -6.20
N TYR A 48 18.11 -13.25 -6.84
CA TYR A 48 19.40 -12.64 -6.55
C TYR A 48 19.38 -11.10 -6.77
N ASP A 49 18.82 -10.65 -7.89
CA ASP A 49 18.77 -9.22 -8.23
C ASP A 49 17.90 -8.44 -7.24
N LEU A 50 16.80 -9.03 -6.77
CA LEU A 50 15.97 -8.45 -5.72
C LEU A 50 16.72 -8.33 -4.39
N ALA A 51 17.57 -9.32 -4.05
CA ALA A 51 18.41 -9.24 -2.86
C ALA A 51 19.48 -8.16 -2.98
N VAL A 52 20.07 -7.99 -4.18
CA VAL A 52 21.03 -6.91 -4.47
C VAL A 52 20.35 -5.54 -4.35
N PHE A 53 19.16 -5.37 -4.93
CA PHE A 53 18.35 -4.16 -4.78
C PHE A 53 18.07 -3.85 -3.31
N THR A 54 17.57 -4.85 -2.56
CA THR A 54 17.29 -4.73 -1.13
C THR A 54 18.52 -4.26 -0.36
N SER A 55 19.68 -4.86 -0.61
CA SER A 55 20.93 -4.52 0.07
C SER A 55 21.36 -3.09 -0.20
N LYS A 56 21.27 -2.63 -1.47
CA LYS A 56 21.61 -1.27 -1.86
C LYS A 56 20.70 -0.25 -1.18
N VAL A 57 19.38 -0.44 -1.29
CA VAL A 57 18.39 0.43 -0.66
C VAL A 57 18.58 0.48 0.85
N ALA A 58 18.83 -0.67 1.49
CA ALA A 58 19.01 -0.73 2.95
C ALA A 58 20.26 0.04 3.41
N GLU A 59 21.39 -0.04 2.68
CA GLU A 59 22.60 0.70 3.03
C GLU A 59 22.40 2.22 2.89
N GLU A 60 21.75 2.67 1.81
CA GLU A 60 21.40 4.08 1.59
C GLU A 60 20.45 4.59 2.68
N SER A 61 19.41 3.83 3.00
CA SER A 61 18.42 4.16 4.03
C SER A 61 19.05 4.23 5.42
N LEU A 62 19.96 3.30 5.74
CA LEU A 62 20.63 3.28 7.05
C LEU A 62 21.46 4.55 7.28
N ASP A 63 22.15 5.05 6.26
CA ASP A 63 22.92 6.29 6.38
C ASP A 63 22.00 7.50 6.65
N GLN A 64 20.86 7.57 5.96
CA GLN A 64 19.85 8.62 6.16
C GLN A 64 19.23 8.55 7.56
N ILE A 65 18.73 7.39 7.98
CA ILE A 65 18.13 7.17 9.30
C ILE A 65 19.16 7.49 10.41
N GLY A 66 20.40 7.06 10.21
CA GLY A 66 21.48 7.29 11.16
C GLY A 66 21.78 8.77 11.40
N LYS A 67 21.68 9.61 10.36
CA LYS A 67 21.81 11.08 10.48
C LYS A 67 20.67 11.68 11.31
N HIS A 68 19.41 11.24 11.10
CA HIS A 68 18.24 11.75 11.81
C HIS A 68 18.21 11.32 13.28
N LEU A 69 18.43 10.04 13.54
CA LEU A 69 18.41 9.50 14.90
C LEU A 69 19.71 9.76 15.67
N ARG A 70 20.78 10.20 14.98
CA ARG A 70 22.16 10.28 15.52
C ARG A 70 22.58 8.97 16.17
N TRP A 71 22.26 7.87 15.47
CA TRP A 71 22.49 6.51 15.92
C TRP A 71 23.11 5.67 14.80
N ARG A 72 24.04 4.79 15.15
CA ARG A 72 24.58 3.78 14.24
C ARG A 72 24.53 2.43 14.93
N SER A 73 23.98 1.44 14.25
CA SER A 73 24.06 0.06 14.70
C SER A 73 25.48 -0.47 14.54
N ASN A 74 25.91 -1.30 15.50
CA ASN A 74 27.23 -1.95 15.46
C ASN A 74 27.15 -3.41 15.01
N LYS A 75 25.96 -3.90 14.62
CA LYS A 75 25.72 -5.27 14.21
C LYS A 75 24.98 -5.30 12.89
N PRO A 76 25.34 -6.22 11.96
CA PRO A 76 24.57 -6.39 10.74
C PRO A 76 23.11 -6.76 11.05
N VAL A 77 22.18 -6.11 10.34
CA VAL A 77 20.75 -6.43 10.38
C VAL A 77 20.46 -7.52 9.36
N LYS A 78 19.59 -8.45 9.72
CA LYS A 78 19.16 -9.54 8.82
C LYS A 78 17.86 -9.14 8.16
N ILE A 79 17.84 -9.13 6.83
CA ILE A 79 16.65 -8.87 6.04
C ILE A 79 16.28 -10.16 5.32
N ILE A 80 15.04 -10.62 5.49
CA ILE A 80 14.50 -11.81 4.86
C ILE A 80 13.49 -11.35 3.81
N VAL A 81 13.80 -11.58 2.55
CA VAL A 81 12.99 -11.16 1.41
C VAL A 81 12.20 -12.35 0.88
N TYR A 82 10.90 -12.19 0.84
CA TYR A 82 9.99 -13.10 0.15
C TYR A 82 9.64 -12.52 -1.23
N SER A 83 9.55 -13.37 -2.25
CA SER A 83 9.20 -12.95 -3.62
C SER A 83 7.71 -12.65 -3.79
N SER A 84 6.88 -12.97 -2.80
CA SER A 84 5.45 -12.66 -2.83
C SER A 84 4.87 -12.51 -1.44
N HIS A 85 3.71 -11.85 -1.37
CA HIS A 85 2.93 -11.78 -0.12
C HIS A 85 2.43 -13.18 0.32
N ASN A 86 2.05 -14.04 -0.61
CA ASN A 86 1.61 -15.40 -0.32
C ASN A 86 2.69 -16.24 0.36
N ASP A 87 3.95 -16.06 -0.03
CA ASP A 87 5.09 -16.71 0.62
C ASP A 87 5.42 -16.05 1.97
N PHE A 88 5.34 -14.72 2.04
CA PHE A 88 5.54 -13.97 3.28
C PHE A 88 4.56 -14.37 4.38
N GLN A 89 3.31 -14.65 4.05
CA GLN A 89 2.32 -15.13 5.02
C GLN A 89 2.72 -16.44 5.69
N GLN A 90 3.61 -17.24 5.07
CA GLN A 90 4.12 -18.49 5.62
C GLN A 90 5.25 -18.28 6.64
N THR A 91 5.77 -17.05 6.81
CA THR A 91 6.87 -16.78 7.73
C THR A 91 6.54 -17.23 9.16
N ASN A 92 7.48 -17.92 9.80
CA ASN A 92 7.36 -18.32 11.20
C ASN A 92 8.12 -17.39 12.17
N ILE A 93 8.71 -16.32 11.65
CA ILE A 93 9.45 -15.33 12.45
C ILE A 93 8.51 -14.58 13.38
N VAL A 94 7.30 -14.30 12.93
CA VAL A 94 6.21 -13.73 13.75
C VAL A 94 5.04 -14.70 13.82
N GLY A 95 4.42 -14.78 14.99
CA GLY A 95 3.31 -15.72 15.24
C GLY A 95 1.96 -15.25 14.67
N ALA A 96 1.79 -13.96 14.39
CA ALA A 96 0.55 -13.41 13.86
C ALA A 96 0.37 -13.74 12.37
N TYR A 97 -0.87 -13.89 11.92
CA TYR A 97 -1.21 -13.92 10.50
C TYR A 97 -0.90 -12.56 9.87
N MET A 98 -0.38 -12.56 8.65
CA MET A 98 -0.01 -11.35 7.91
C MET A 98 -1.06 -11.12 6.81
N PRO A 99 -2.08 -10.27 7.03
CA PRO A 99 -3.06 -9.94 5.98
C PRO A 99 -2.42 -9.07 4.89
N GLU A 100 -3.06 -8.98 3.73
CA GLU A 100 -2.61 -8.26 2.54
C GLU A 100 -2.10 -6.82 2.83
N GLY A 101 -2.68 -6.12 3.78
CA GLY A 101 -2.23 -4.77 4.16
C GLY A 101 -0.95 -4.69 5.00
N VAL A 102 -0.26 -5.81 5.27
CA VAL A 102 1.01 -5.82 6.03
C VAL A 102 2.17 -5.96 5.06
N GLY A 103 2.80 -4.85 4.70
CA GLY A 103 3.90 -4.79 3.75
C GLY A 103 5.25 -5.27 4.30
N GLY A 104 5.40 -5.40 5.63
CA GLY A 104 6.63 -5.88 6.26
C GLY A 104 6.48 -6.03 7.76
N VAL A 105 7.48 -6.60 8.41
CA VAL A 105 7.55 -6.66 9.87
C VAL A 105 9.00 -6.68 10.36
N THR A 106 9.26 -5.94 11.42
CA THR A 106 10.53 -5.96 12.15
C THR A 106 10.37 -6.70 13.48
N GLU A 107 11.00 -7.85 13.59
CA GLU A 107 10.98 -8.65 14.81
C GLU A 107 11.83 -8.02 15.91
N LEU A 108 11.21 -7.80 17.07
CA LEU A 108 11.89 -7.16 18.19
C LEU A 108 13.00 -8.04 18.81
N TYR A 109 12.84 -9.37 18.86
CA TYR A 109 13.73 -10.28 19.61
C TYR A 109 15.14 -10.40 19.01
N LYS A 110 15.23 -10.63 17.71
CA LYS A 110 16.50 -10.74 16.96
C LYS A 110 16.77 -9.58 16.03
N ASN A 111 15.89 -8.60 16.06
CA ASN A 111 15.94 -7.40 15.20
C ASN A 111 16.07 -7.76 13.72
N ARG A 112 15.25 -8.74 13.26
CA ARG A 112 15.19 -9.17 11.86
C ARG A 112 14.07 -8.45 11.14
N ILE A 113 14.34 -8.03 9.92
CA ILE A 113 13.36 -7.47 9.01
C ILE A 113 12.86 -8.59 8.10
N VAL A 114 11.55 -8.68 7.89
CA VAL A 114 10.91 -9.65 6.98
C VAL A 114 9.97 -8.88 6.07
N ILE A 115 10.20 -8.95 4.77
CA ILE A 115 9.46 -8.16 3.78
C ILE A 115 9.12 -9.00 2.54
N PRO A 116 7.92 -8.87 1.98
CA PRO A 116 7.58 -9.38 0.66
C PRO A 116 7.91 -8.37 -0.42
N PHE A 117 8.19 -8.84 -1.62
CA PHE A 117 8.07 -8.05 -2.83
C PHE A 117 6.68 -8.25 -3.43
N GLU A 118 5.95 -7.17 -3.68
CA GLU A 118 4.56 -7.20 -4.15
C GLU A 118 4.40 -6.55 -5.53
N GLY A 119 5.45 -6.61 -6.35
CA GLY A 119 5.43 -6.17 -7.74
C GLY A 119 5.75 -4.69 -7.97
N SER A 120 6.02 -3.89 -6.92
CA SER A 120 6.38 -2.48 -7.07
C SER A 120 7.69 -2.16 -6.38
N TYR A 121 8.69 -1.74 -7.14
CA TYR A 121 9.99 -1.33 -6.59
C TYR A 121 9.90 -0.07 -5.75
N THR A 122 9.01 0.86 -6.06
CA THR A 122 8.77 2.06 -5.24
C THR A 122 8.21 1.70 -3.88
N GLN A 123 7.15 0.87 -3.83
CA GLN A 123 6.60 0.39 -2.57
C GLN A 123 7.62 -0.44 -1.80
N PHE A 124 8.37 -1.29 -2.47
CA PHE A 124 9.38 -2.12 -1.83
C PHE A 124 10.52 -1.29 -1.21
N LYS A 125 10.98 -0.25 -1.89
CA LYS A 125 11.93 0.73 -1.36
C LYS A 125 11.39 1.41 -0.12
N HIS A 126 10.12 1.85 -0.16
CA HIS A 126 9.45 2.44 1.00
C HIS A 126 9.41 1.46 2.18
N VAL A 127 8.98 0.21 1.96
CA VAL A 127 8.89 -0.81 3.01
C VAL A 127 10.25 -1.14 3.62
N ILE A 128 11.30 -1.29 2.79
CA ILE A 128 12.67 -1.50 3.29
C ILE A 128 13.08 -0.37 4.24
N HIS A 129 12.85 0.88 3.85
CA HIS A 129 13.21 2.04 4.66
C HIS A 129 12.38 2.08 5.95
N HIS A 130 11.06 1.89 5.86
CA HIS A 130 10.12 1.86 6.98
C HIS A 130 10.53 0.84 8.05
N GLU A 131 10.73 -0.42 7.65
CA GLU A 131 11.13 -1.50 8.56
C GLU A 131 12.54 -1.28 9.14
N LEU A 132 13.42 -0.64 8.38
CA LEU A 132 14.74 -0.31 8.86
C LEU A 132 14.72 0.78 9.94
N VAL A 133 13.78 1.72 9.88
CA VAL A 133 13.56 2.69 10.98
C VAL A 133 13.22 1.95 12.27
N HIS A 134 12.31 0.95 12.22
CA HIS A 134 11.98 0.13 13.37
C HIS A 134 13.19 -0.63 13.90
N ALA A 135 14.00 -1.21 13.01
CA ALA A 135 15.22 -1.91 13.39
C ALA A 135 16.23 -0.99 14.09
N CYS A 136 16.39 0.24 13.60
CA CYS A 136 17.26 1.25 14.21
C CYS A 136 16.75 1.71 15.58
N ILE A 137 15.44 1.93 15.72
CA ILE A 137 14.80 2.28 17.00
C ILE A 137 14.97 1.13 18.01
N ASN A 138 14.74 -0.11 17.59
CA ASN A 138 14.90 -1.29 18.44
C ASN A 138 16.34 -1.45 18.94
N ASP A 139 17.31 -1.27 18.05
CA ASP A 139 18.74 -1.32 18.44
C ASP A 139 19.10 -0.15 19.37
N MET A 140 18.64 1.07 19.05
CA MET A 140 18.86 2.25 19.86
C MET A 140 18.26 2.12 21.26
N MET A 141 17.01 1.67 21.39
CA MET A 141 16.27 1.65 22.65
C MET A 141 16.60 0.43 23.51
N TYR A 142 16.74 -0.72 22.87
CA TYR A 142 16.83 -2.01 23.56
C TYR A 142 18.19 -2.70 23.39
N GLY A 143 19.09 -2.11 22.56
CA GLY A 143 20.44 -2.62 22.34
C GLY A 143 20.49 -3.99 21.67
N GLY A 144 19.45 -4.33 20.87
CA GLY A 144 19.30 -5.64 20.26
C GLY A 144 19.09 -6.78 21.30
N ASN A 145 18.71 -6.46 22.53
CA ASN A 145 18.53 -7.39 23.64
C ASN A 145 17.11 -7.35 24.19
N ALA A 146 16.21 -8.03 23.51
CA ALA A 146 14.82 -8.18 23.97
C ALA A 146 14.68 -8.89 25.32
N GLN A 147 15.73 -9.56 25.81
CA GLN A 147 15.71 -10.21 27.11
C GLN A 147 15.50 -9.21 28.27
N GLY A 148 15.93 -7.96 28.07
CA GLY A 148 15.66 -6.85 28.99
C GLY A 148 14.17 -6.49 29.08
N LEU A 149 13.47 -6.48 27.94
CA LEU A 149 12.01 -6.27 27.86
C LEU A 149 11.23 -7.43 28.50
N ILE A 150 11.56 -8.67 28.13
CA ILE A 150 10.89 -9.88 28.63
C ILE A 150 11.11 -10.04 30.14
N SER A 151 12.28 -9.65 30.65
CA SER A 151 12.58 -9.69 32.08
C SER A 151 12.00 -8.53 32.90
N GLY A 152 11.27 -7.60 32.27
CA GLY A 152 10.72 -6.41 32.93
C GLY A 152 11.77 -5.38 33.36
N ARG A 153 13.01 -5.50 32.89
CA ARG A 153 14.09 -4.55 33.21
C ARG A 153 14.02 -3.26 32.38
N ILE A 154 13.40 -3.34 31.20
CA ILE A 154 13.15 -2.19 30.34
C ILE A 154 11.67 -1.89 30.40
N LEU A 155 11.31 -0.73 30.92
CA LEU A 155 9.92 -0.28 31.12
C LEU A 155 9.44 0.61 29.96
N LEU A 156 10.34 1.02 29.06
CA LEU A 156 10.00 1.91 27.96
C LEU A 156 9.09 1.19 26.97
N GLN A 157 7.90 1.75 26.78
CA GLN A 157 7.01 1.43 25.68
C GLN A 157 6.88 2.68 24.81
N ILE A 158 7.29 2.56 23.55
CA ILE A 158 7.10 3.62 22.56
C ILE A 158 5.64 3.55 22.10
N PRO A 159 4.87 4.64 22.16
CA PRO A 159 3.51 4.65 21.61
C PRO A 159 3.52 4.27 20.12
N LEU A 160 2.48 3.55 19.67
CA LEU A 160 2.41 3.07 18.29
C LEU A 160 2.55 4.22 17.29
N TRP A 161 1.82 5.32 17.50
CA TRP A 161 1.91 6.50 16.64
C TRP A 161 3.33 7.10 16.55
N ALA A 162 4.09 7.04 17.66
CA ALA A 162 5.45 7.57 17.67
C ALA A 162 6.45 6.66 16.96
N ASN A 163 6.16 5.35 16.92
CA ASN A 163 6.96 4.36 16.21
C ASN A 163 6.62 4.32 14.72
N GLU A 164 5.34 4.09 14.39
CA GLU A 164 4.87 4.01 13.01
C GLU A 164 4.94 5.36 12.30
N GLY A 165 4.52 6.43 12.98
CA GLY A 165 4.59 7.78 12.43
C GLY A 165 6.01 8.24 12.13
N LEU A 166 7.02 7.82 12.92
CA LEU A 166 8.41 8.09 12.59
C LEU A 166 8.88 7.27 11.37
N ALA A 167 8.49 6.00 11.31
CA ALA A 167 8.84 5.15 10.19
C ALA A 167 8.27 5.71 8.87
N GLU A 168 7.00 6.14 8.88
CA GLU A 168 6.38 6.84 7.75
C GLU A 168 7.10 8.16 7.43
N PHE A 169 7.32 9.02 8.42
CA PHE A 169 7.96 10.33 8.24
C PHE A 169 9.36 10.24 7.65
N LEU A 170 10.13 9.20 7.97
CA LEU A 170 11.48 9.02 7.47
C LEU A 170 11.56 8.25 6.15
N SER A 171 10.56 7.44 5.82
CA SER A 171 10.56 6.56 4.64
C SER A 171 9.84 7.14 3.43
N THR A 172 8.90 8.06 3.64
CA THR A 172 8.20 8.76 2.57
C THR A 172 8.35 10.26 2.72
N ASP A 173 8.43 10.96 1.60
CA ASP A 173 8.08 12.37 1.58
C ASP A 173 6.60 12.50 1.93
N TRP A 174 6.16 13.70 2.33
CA TRP A 174 4.75 14.01 2.49
C TRP A 174 4.03 13.77 1.15
N ASP A 175 3.12 12.79 1.11
CA ASP A 175 2.43 12.37 -0.09
C ASP A 175 0.95 12.81 -0.10
N SER A 176 0.32 12.70 -1.28
CA SER A 176 -1.08 13.06 -1.50
C SER A 176 -2.04 12.23 -0.64
N GLU A 177 -1.67 10.99 -0.28
CA GLU A 177 -2.48 10.10 0.54
C GLU A 177 -2.43 10.49 2.03
N THR A 178 -1.24 10.80 2.54
CA THR A 178 -1.06 11.33 3.89
C THR A 178 -1.80 12.66 4.05
N ASP A 179 -1.64 13.55 3.07
CA ASP A 179 -2.30 14.84 3.04
C ASP A 179 -3.83 14.72 3.00
N MET A 180 -4.37 13.78 2.21
CA MET A 180 -5.80 13.46 2.15
C MET A 180 -6.36 13.07 3.53
N VAL A 181 -5.71 12.13 4.22
CA VAL A 181 -6.16 11.64 5.53
C VAL A 181 -6.11 12.75 6.59
N VAL A 182 -5.03 13.51 6.63
CA VAL A 182 -4.83 14.58 7.63
C VAL A 182 -5.74 15.77 7.35
N ARG A 183 -5.96 16.11 6.08
CA ARG A 183 -6.89 17.16 5.65
C ARG A 183 -8.33 16.83 6.05
N ASP A 184 -8.80 15.59 5.80
CA ASP A 184 -10.13 15.15 6.22
C ASP A 184 -10.33 15.29 7.73
N LEU A 185 -9.37 14.85 8.53
CA LEU A 185 -9.40 15.00 10.00
C LEU A 185 -9.51 16.47 10.44
N ALA A 186 -8.78 17.35 9.76
CA ALA A 186 -8.75 18.78 10.13
C ALA A 186 -10.04 19.50 9.72
N ILE A 187 -10.58 19.20 8.54
CA ILE A 187 -11.77 19.84 7.98
C ILE A 187 -13.05 19.37 8.65
N GLU A 188 -13.16 18.08 8.94
CA GLU A 188 -14.31 17.49 9.64
C GLU A 188 -14.23 17.66 11.18
N GLU A 189 -13.27 18.44 11.68
CA GLU A 189 -13.04 18.71 13.11
C GLU A 189 -12.90 17.43 13.96
N GLN A 190 -12.34 16.37 13.37
CA GLN A 190 -12.19 15.06 13.99
C GLN A 190 -10.74 14.75 14.39
N LEU A 191 -9.91 15.78 14.55
CA LEU A 191 -8.52 15.62 14.98
C LEU A 191 -8.44 14.93 16.35
N PRO A 192 -7.82 13.76 16.46
CA PRO A 192 -7.65 13.09 17.73
C PRO A 192 -6.55 13.75 18.56
N THR A 193 -6.53 13.53 19.85
CA THR A 193 -5.34 13.86 20.65
C THR A 193 -4.18 12.94 20.26
N ILE A 194 -2.93 13.36 20.51
CA ILE A 194 -1.74 12.56 20.24
C ILE A 194 -1.84 11.17 20.88
N ASN A 195 -2.37 11.07 22.10
CA ASN A 195 -2.59 9.78 22.77
C ASN A 195 -3.64 8.89 22.10
N GLN A 196 -4.52 9.45 21.28
CA GLN A 196 -5.55 8.72 20.54
C GLN A 196 -5.10 8.27 19.14
N LEU A 197 -3.89 8.60 18.72
CA LEU A 197 -3.33 8.16 17.44
C LEU A 197 -2.86 6.68 17.42
N ASN A 198 -2.98 5.94 18.53
CA ASN A 198 -2.37 4.60 18.70
C ASN A 198 -3.12 3.46 18.03
N TYR A 199 -3.80 3.68 16.91
CA TYR A 199 -4.48 2.60 16.17
C TYR A 199 -4.70 2.91 14.70
N SER A 200 -4.72 1.85 13.87
CA SER A 200 -5.03 1.91 12.45
C SER A 200 -4.17 2.93 11.70
N ILE A 201 -4.63 3.40 10.57
CA ILE A 201 -3.99 4.40 9.69
C ILE A 201 -3.59 5.70 10.43
N LEU A 202 -4.25 6.01 11.55
CA LEU A 202 -3.92 7.20 12.34
C LEU A 202 -2.55 7.11 13.01
N ALA A 203 -2.08 5.91 13.34
CA ALA A 203 -0.74 5.75 13.90
C ALA A 203 0.33 6.10 12.85
N TYR A 204 0.09 5.75 11.60
CA TYR A 204 0.97 6.00 10.46
C TYR A 204 0.84 7.46 9.98
N LYS A 205 -0.24 7.80 9.31
CA LYS A 205 -0.43 9.11 8.67
C LYS A 205 -0.59 10.25 9.68
N GLY A 206 -1.35 10.03 10.76
CA GLY A 206 -1.47 11.00 11.87
C GLY A 206 -0.13 11.18 12.61
N GLY A 207 0.58 10.10 12.89
CA GLY A 207 1.91 10.13 13.50
C GLY A 207 2.93 10.86 12.62
N ASN A 208 2.95 10.59 11.30
CA ASN A 208 3.76 11.33 10.33
C ASN A 208 3.50 12.84 10.44
N SER A 209 2.24 13.28 10.47
CA SER A 209 1.90 14.70 10.55
C SER A 209 2.36 15.38 11.85
N VAL A 210 2.42 14.65 12.96
CA VAL A 210 3.01 15.16 14.20
C VAL A 210 4.50 15.39 14.06
N TYR A 211 5.24 14.47 13.40
CA TYR A 211 6.68 14.66 13.16
C TYR A 211 6.96 15.75 12.14
N GLN A 212 6.12 15.90 11.13
CA GLN A 212 6.19 17.03 10.19
C GLN A 212 6.05 18.37 10.96
N TYR A 213 5.02 18.49 11.80
CA TYR A 213 4.84 19.67 12.65
C TYR A 213 6.05 19.93 13.59
N ILE A 214 6.58 18.88 14.23
CA ILE A 214 7.75 19.00 15.11
C ILE A 214 8.96 19.50 14.31
N THR A 215 9.17 18.98 13.13
CA THR A 215 10.29 19.36 12.27
C THR A 215 10.20 20.82 11.83
N GLU A 216 9.03 21.27 11.40
CA GLU A 216 8.85 22.66 10.98
C GLU A 216 8.98 23.65 12.16
N LYS A 217 8.45 23.31 13.32
CA LYS A 217 8.43 24.23 14.44
C LYS A 217 9.72 24.23 15.28
N TYR A 218 10.30 23.07 15.49
CA TYR A 218 11.39 22.89 16.46
C TYR A 218 12.71 22.49 15.82
N GLY A 219 12.71 22.12 14.52
CA GLY A 219 13.87 21.63 13.79
C GLY A 219 13.98 20.10 13.76
N ARG A 220 14.49 19.59 12.64
CA ARG A 220 14.60 18.14 12.36
C ARG A 220 15.52 17.41 13.33
N GLU A 221 16.53 18.09 13.89
CA GLU A 221 17.45 17.54 14.88
C GLU A 221 16.76 17.12 16.19
N LYS A 222 15.55 17.65 16.46
CA LYS A 222 14.76 17.29 17.64
C LYS A 222 14.28 15.85 17.63
N ILE A 223 14.14 15.24 16.47
CA ILE A 223 13.77 13.84 16.36
C ILE A 223 14.76 12.95 17.10
N GLY A 224 16.05 13.06 16.79
CA GLY A 224 17.08 12.30 17.50
C GLY A 224 17.15 12.61 18.98
N GLU A 225 16.95 13.89 19.37
CA GLU A 225 16.92 14.30 20.78
C GLU A 225 15.76 13.67 21.53
N ILE A 226 14.54 13.63 20.95
CA ILE A 226 13.36 12.99 21.54
C ILE A 226 13.67 11.53 21.89
N PHE A 227 14.18 10.76 20.96
CA PHE A 227 14.46 9.34 21.18
C PHE A 227 15.61 9.11 22.18
N GLN A 228 16.65 9.96 22.19
CA GLN A 228 17.68 9.93 23.22
C GLN A 228 17.13 10.23 24.61
N GLN A 229 16.21 11.20 24.74
CA GLN A 229 15.54 11.50 25.99
C GLN A 229 14.58 10.40 26.44
N MET A 230 13.85 9.76 25.52
CA MET A 230 13.04 8.59 25.82
C MET A 230 13.90 7.46 26.40
N LYS A 231 15.04 7.14 25.79
CA LYS A 231 15.98 6.15 26.29
C LYS A 231 16.48 6.47 27.68
N ARG A 232 16.84 7.74 27.94
CA ARG A 232 17.36 8.20 29.23
C ARG A 232 16.29 8.17 30.33
N THR A 233 15.07 8.59 30.02
CA THR A 233 13.98 8.70 31.00
C THR A 233 13.18 7.41 31.17
N GLN A 234 13.32 6.45 30.26
CA GLN A 234 12.49 5.26 30.14
C GLN A 234 10.99 5.58 30.09
N ASN A 235 10.64 6.72 29.48
CA ASN A 235 9.29 7.20 29.34
C ASN A 235 9.15 8.04 28.07
N ALA A 236 8.17 7.72 27.21
CA ALA A 236 7.99 8.37 25.93
C ALA A 236 7.57 9.84 26.10
N GLU A 237 6.54 10.13 26.89
CA GLU A 237 6.05 11.49 27.09
C GLU A 237 7.12 12.42 27.68
N LYS A 238 7.88 11.94 28.67
CA LYS A 238 9.04 12.69 29.20
C LYS A 238 10.13 12.90 28.17
N GLY A 239 10.28 11.95 27.22
CA GLY A 239 11.20 12.11 26.11
C GLY A 239 10.85 13.32 25.25
N PHE A 240 9.60 13.42 24.82
CA PHE A 240 9.07 14.58 24.09
C PHE A 240 9.15 15.86 24.93
N GLN A 241 8.69 15.83 26.17
CA GLN A 241 8.69 17.00 27.05
C GLN A 241 10.11 17.57 27.29
N ASN A 242 11.10 16.71 27.50
CA ASN A 242 12.47 17.16 27.70
C ASN A 242 13.12 17.73 26.44
N ALA A 243 12.76 17.21 25.26
CA ALA A 243 13.32 17.65 23.99
C ALA A 243 12.64 18.92 23.45
N LEU A 244 11.31 19.01 23.60
CA LEU A 244 10.48 20.06 23.00
C LEU A 244 10.11 21.17 24.00
N GLY A 245 10.16 20.90 25.30
CA GLY A 245 9.74 21.83 26.37
C GLY A 245 8.23 21.87 26.60
N VAL A 246 7.44 21.00 25.95
CA VAL A 246 5.98 20.91 26.07
C VAL A 246 5.54 19.47 26.31
N ASP A 247 4.45 19.28 27.04
CA ASP A 247 3.82 17.97 27.25
C ASP A 247 2.91 17.58 26.07
N PHE A 248 2.34 16.37 26.10
CA PHE A 248 1.47 15.89 25.03
C PHE A 248 0.15 16.67 24.91
N GLU A 249 -0.35 17.25 25.99
CA GLU A 249 -1.56 18.08 25.93
C GLU A 249 -1.29 19.38 25.14
N GLN A 250 -0.22 20.08 25.48
CA GLN A 250 0.17 21.29 24.76
C GLN A 250 0.61 20.98 23.33
N LEU A 251 1.36 19.90 23.11
CA LEU A 251 1.76 19.47 21.77
C LEU A 251 0.55 19.14 20.88
N THR A 252 -0.49 18.47 21.45
CA THR A 252 -1.76 18.21 20.74
C THR A 252 -2.41 19.51 20.30
N LYS A 253 -2.52 20.47 21.21
CA LYS A 253 -3.17 21.75 20.94
C LYS A 253 -2.44 22.53 19.83
N ASP A 254 -1.12 22.61 19.95
CA ASP A 254 -0.29 23.32 18.99
C ASP A 254 -0.33 22.66 17.60
N TRP A 255 -0.30 21.31 17.52
CA TRP A 255 -0.43 20.54 16.29
C TRP A 255 -1.82 20.71 15.65
N HIS A 256 -2.92 20.71 16.45
CA HIS A 256 -4.26 21.01 15.95
C HIS A 256 -4.36 22.41 15.36
N ASP A 257 -3.79 23.41 16.04
CA ASP A 257 -3.79 24.79 15.54
C ASP A 257 -2.96 24.94 14.24
N TYR A 258 -1.88 24.18 14.12
CA TYR A 258 -1.09 24.10 12.88
C TYR A 258 -1.91 23.51 11.73
N LEU A 259 -2.55 22.35 11.91
CA LEU A 259 -3.34 21.70 10.87
C LEU A 259 -4.57 22.51 10.46
N LYS A 260 -5.23 23.17 11.40
CA LYS A 260 -6.35 24.08 11.09
C LYS A 260 -5.92 25.25 10.22
N LYS A 261 -4.78 25.86 10.51
CA LYS A 261 -4.24 26.95 9.68
C LYS A 261 -3.89 26.45 8.28
N GLU A 262 -3.42 25.22 8.17
CA GLU A 262 -3.07 24.59 6.92
C GLU A 262 -4.29 24.40 6.03
N TYR A 263 -5.31 23.71 6.54
CA TYR A 263 -6.37 23.16 5.70
C TYR A 263 -7.67 23.95 5.62
N TRP A 264 -7.95 24.86 6.58
CA TRP A 264 -9.23 25.58 6.56
C TRP A 264 -9.41 26.50 5.35
N SER A 265 -8.33 26.97 4.76
CA SER A 265 -8.41 27.73 3.52
C SER A 265 -8.92 26.91 2.33
N ASP A 266 -8.78 25.60 2.37
CA ASP A 266 -9.16 24.70 1.29
C ASP A 266 -10.68 24.51 1.19
N ILE A 267 -11.40 24.69 2.29
CA ILE A 267 -12.88 24.64 2.32
C ILE A 267 -13.52 25.60 1.31
N ASN A 268 -12.91 26.75 1.06
CA ASN A 268 -13.42 27.73 0.11
C ASN A 268 -12.89 27.55 -1.32
N LYS A 269 -11.90 26.69 -1.50
CA LYS A 269 -11.23 26.50 -2.79
C LYS A 269 -11.63 25.19 -3.47
N ARG A 270 -12.18 24.25 -2.70
CA ARG A 270 -12.47 22.87 -3.13
C ARG A 270 -13.89 22.47 -2.77
N GLU A 271 -14.40 21.43 -3.40
CA GLU A 271 -15.76 20.93 -3.24
C GLU A 271 -15.76 19.68 -2.32
N LYS A 272 -16.74 19.56 -1.45
CA LYS A 272 -17.03 18.27 -0.81
C LYS A 272 -17.52 17.30 -1.87
N ILE A 273 -17.21 16.02 -1.75
CA ILE A 273 -17.65 15.00 -2.72
C ILE A 273 -19.17 14.99 -2.85
N THR A 274 -19.89 15.24 -1.75
CA THR A 274 -21.36 15.32 -1.72
C THR A 274 -21.95 16.54 -2.45
N ASP A 275 -21.14 17.52 -2.86
CA ASP A 275 -21.60 18.67 -3.63
C ASP A 275 -21.77 18.34 -5.12
N PHE A 276 -21.13 17.25 -5.58
CA PHE A 276 -21.15 16.87 -6.99
C PHE A 276 -21.48 15.38 -7.24
N ALA A 277 -21.59 14.55 -6.21
CA ALA A 277 -21.89 13.12 -6.32
C ALA A 277 -22.80 12.65 -5.19
N ASP A 278 -23.64 11.66 -5.48
CA ASP A 278 -24.54 11.05 -4.51
C ASP A 278 -23.82 9.93 -3.75
N LYS A 279 -23.84 9.98 -2.42
CA LYS A 279 -23.25 8.96 -1.54
C LYS A 279 -24.13 7.72 -1.53
N ILE A 280 -23.61 6.56 -1.97
CA ILE A 280 -24.39 5.31 -2.06
C ILE A 280 -24.08 4.30 -0.95
N THR A 281 -22.96 4.46 -0.24
CA THR A 281 -22.68 3.75 1.02
C THR A 281 -22.48 4.77 2.14
N ASP A 282 -22.59 4.33 3.39
CA ASP A 282 -22.41 5.24 4.53
C ASP A 282 -21.72 4.49 5.68
N ARG A 283 -20.40 4.59 5.69
CA ARG A 283 -19.55 3.94 6.70
C ARG A 283 -19.82 4.42 8.12
N THR A 284 -20.32 5.64 8.29
CA THR A 284 -20.63 6.17 9.64
C THR A 284 -21.80 5.43 10.27
N LYS A 285 -22.77 4.99 9.45
CA LYS A 285 -23.91 4.16 9.89
C LYS A 285 -23.52 2.70 10.08
N THR A 286 -22.69 2.16 9.17
CA THR A 286 -22.29 0.75 9.18
C THR A 286 -21.08 0.48 10.06
N ARG A 287 -20.33 1.53 10.46
CA ARG A 287 -19.15 1.49 11.34
C ARG A 287 -18.01 0.65 10.79
N ASN A 288 -17.85 0.64 9.48
CA ASN A 288 -16.75 0.03 8.76
C ASN A 288 -15.75 1.08 8.29
N PHE A 289 -14.64 0.64 7.66
CA PHE A 289 -13.62 1.56 7.14
C PHE A 289 -13.61 1.57 5.61
N TYR A 290 -13.83 0.42 4.98
CA TYR A 290 -13.71 0.25 3.54
C TYR A 290 -15.05 -0.04 2.87
N ASN A 291 -15.43 0.78 1.90
CA ASN A 291 -16.32 0.47 0.81
C ASN A 291 -15.57 0.88 -0.47
N VAL A 292 -15.04 -0.09 -1.21
CA VAL A 292 -14.00 0.11 -2.22
C VAL A 292 -14.17 -0.80 -3.43
N SER A 293 -13.41 -0.54 -4.49
CA SER A 293 -13.42 -1.33 -5.73
C SER A 293 -14.81 -1.39 -6.39
N PRO A 294 -15.47 -0.26 -6.66
CA PRO A 294 -16.77 -0.29 -7.31
C PRO A 294 -16.66 -0.73 -8.77
N ALA A 295 -17.64 -1.52 -9.22
CA ALA A 295 -17.80 -1.89 -10.62
C ALA A 295 -19.28 -1.86 -11.03
N PHE A 296 -19.61 -1.16 -12.12
CA PHE A 296 -20.95 -1.15 -12.69
C PHE A 296 -21.32 -2.47 -13.35
N SER A 297 -22.58 -2.92 -13.14
CA SER A 297 -23.15 -3.92 -14.02
C SER A 297 -23.31 -3.37 -15.45
N PRO A 298 -23.30 -4.24 -16.50
CA PRO A 298 -23.42 -3.79 -17.88
C PRO A 298 -24.66 -2.92 -18.19
N ASP A 299 -25.72 -3.06 -17.39
CA ASP A 299 -26.95 -2.26 -17.49
C ASP A 299 -26.87 -0.91 -16.70
N GLY A 300 -25.77 -0.66 -15.98
CA GLY A 300 -25.56 0.57 -15.21
C GLY A 300 -26.47 0.75 -13.98
N ASN A 301 -27.19 -0.31 -13.53
CA ASN A 301 -28.18 -0.21 -12.45
C ASN A 301 -27.74 -0.86 -11.12
N THR A 302 -26.66 -1.64 -11.15
CA THR A 302 -26.10 -2.31 -9.98
C THR A 302 -24.61 -2.00 -9.88
N VAL A 303 -24.13 -1.77 -8.66
CA VAL A 303 -22.70 -1.63 -8.35
C VAL A 303 -22.26 -2.82 -7.51
N ALA A 304 -21.23 -3.52 -7.94
CA ALA A 304 -20.51 -4.49 -7.12
C ALA A 304 -19.36 -3.77 -6.40
N TYR A 305 -19.07 -4.16 -5.17
CA TYR A 305 -17.96 -3.58 -4.41
C TYR A 305 -17.52 -4.45 -3.25
N PHE A 306 -16.33 -4.18 -2.73
CA PHE A 306 -15.82 -4.77 -1.50
C PHE A 306 -16.16 -3.91 -0.27
N THR A 307 -16.49 -4.59 0.85
CA THR A 307 -16.78 -3.92 2.13
C THR A 307 -16.35 -4.75 3.33
N ASP A 308 -15.80 -4.10 4.36
CA ASP A 308 -15.44 -4.72 5.65
C ASP A 308 -16.54 -4.59 6.72
N GLN A 309 -17.78 -4.29 6.32
CA GLN A 309 -18.91 -4.05 7.21
C GLN A 309 -19.17 -5.17 8.23
N ASN A 310 -18.82 -6.41 7.90
CA ASN A 310 -19.04 -7.57 8.78
C ASN A 310 -17.74 -8.03 9.50
N GLY A 311 -16.70 -7.21 9.50
CA GLY A 311 -15.40 -7.52 10.08
C GLY A 311 -14.49 -8.38 9.21
N TYR A 312 -14.95 -8.73 8.00
CA TYR A 312 -14.18 -9.38 6.93
C TYR A 312 -14.49 -8.68 5.63
N MET A 313 -13.58 -8.78 4.66
CA MET A 313 -13.83 -8.20 3.34
C MET A 313 -14.83 -9.06 2.57
N ASP A 314 -16.02 -8.52 2.33
CA ASP A 314 -17.12 -9.17 1.61
C ASP A 314 -17.31 -8.56 0.23
N LEU A 315 -17.72 -9.36 -0.77
CA LEU A 315 -18.22 -8.87 -2.05
C LEU A 315 -19.75 -8.71 -1.98
N VAL A 316 -20.23 -7.50 -2.26
CA VAL A 316 -21.66 -7.16 -2.17
C VAL A 316 -22.15 -6.45 -3.43
N LEU A 317 -23.48 -6.52 -3.65
CA LEU A 317 -24.18 -5.80 -4.71
C LEU A 317 -25.06 -4.69 -4.10
N HIS A 318 -25.03 -3.51 -4.73
CA HIS A 318 -25.89 -2.37 -4.42
C HIS A 318 -26.75 -2.03 -5.62
N SER A 319 -28.06 -1.86 -5.42
CA SER A 319 -28.97 -1.41 -6.48
C SER A 319 -29.10 0.09 -6.43
N LEU A 320 -28.79 0.76 -7.51
CA LEU A 320 -28.95 2.22 -7.63
C LEU A 320 -30.43 2.63 -7.66
N ASP A 321 -31.30 1.85 -8.29
CA ASP A 321 -32.74 2.14 -8.36
C ASP A 321 -33.41 2.14 -6.99
N SER A 322 -33.04 1.19 -6.13
CA SER A 322 -33.64 1.08 -4.79
C SER A 322 -32.85 1.83 -3.72
N GLY A 323 -31.61 2.25 -4.01
CA GLY A 323 -30.70 2.86 -3.06
C GLY A 323 -30.33 1.93 -1.89
N LYS A 324 -30.31 0.61 -2.10
CA LYS A 324 -30.07 -0.37 -1.03
C LYS A 324 -29.08 -1.44 -1.46
N GLN A 325 -28.32 -1.94 -0.48
CA GLN A 325 -27.57 -3.18 -0.64
C GLN A 325 -28.53 -4.31 -1.03
N LYS A 326 -28.24 -4.92 -2.16
CA LYS A 326 -29.12 -5.92 -2.78
C LYS A 326 -28.80 -7.33 -2.27
N LYS A 327 -27.51 -7.66 -2.20
CA LYS A 327 -27.04 -9.02 -1.88
C LYS A 327 -25.57 -9.03 -1.51
N ARG A 328 -25.20 -9.86 -0.53
CA ARG A 328 -23.83 -10.30 -0.33
C ARG A 328 -23.59 -11.56 -1.15
N LEU A 329 -22.65 -11.50 -2.10
CA LEU A 329 -22.30 -12.63 -2.96
C LEU A 329 -21.27 -13.54 -2.32
N ILE A 330 -20.15 -12.95 -1.84
CA ILE A 330 -19.04 -13.67 -1.23
C ILE A 330 -18.80 -13.14 0.17
N ARG A 331 -18.45 -14.05 1.06
CA ARG A 331 -17.93 -13.76 2.39
C ARG A 331 -16.46 -14.13 2.42
N GLY A 332 -15.59 -13.13 2.53
CA GLY A 332 -14.15 -13.35 2.61
C GLY A 332 -13.71 -13.97 3.93
N ASN A 333 -12.49 -14.51 3.96
CA ASN A 333 -11.82 -15.10 5.13
C ASN A 333 -12.62 -16.24 5.82
N THR A 334 -13.49 -16.94 5.09
CA THR A 334 -14.39 -17.95 5.67
C THR A 334 -14.27 -19.33 5.05
N SER A 335 -13.51 -19.47 3.97
CA SER A 335 -13.26 -20.76 3.31
C SER A 335 -11.85 -20.80 2.73
N PRO A 336 -11.32 -21.99 2.40
CA PRO A 336 -10.02 -22.10 1.75
C PRO A 336 -9.95 -21.46 0.35
N ASP A 337 -11.08 -21.26 -0.31
CA ASP A 337 -11.11 -20.58 -1.62
C ASP A 337 -11.15 -19.06 -1.50
N PHE A 338 -11.48 -18.55 -0.30
CA PHE A 338 -11.54 -17.13 0.02
C PHE A 338 -10.74 -16.85 1.30
N GLU A 339 -9.48 -17.32 1.35
CA GLU A 339 -8.59 -17.01 2.48
C GLU A 339 -8.38 -15.51 2.57
N GLU A 340 -8.23 -14.85 1.42
CA GLU A 340 -8.12 -13.40 1.32
C GLU A 340 -8.60 -12.91 -0.05
N LEU A 341 -9.51 -11.95 -0.09
CA LEU A 341 -9.90 -11.26 -1.32
C LEU A 341 -8.84 -10.19 -1.61
N LYS A 342 -8.40 -10.07 -2.87
CA LYS A 342 -7.45 -9.05 -3.31
C LYS A 342 -8.18 -7.72 -3.52
N TRP A 343 -8.25 -6.90 -2.48
CA TRP A 343 -9.04 -5.68 -2.45
C TRP A 343 -8.21 -4.38 -2.43
N LEU A 344 -6.93 -4.47 -2.09
CA LEU A 344 -6.02 -3.30 -2.10
C LEU A 344 -5.69 -2.86 -3.52
N GLN A 345 -5.52 -3.83 -4.43
CA GLN A 345 -5.43 -3.56 -5.86
C GLN A 345 -6.78 -3.95 -6.50
N PRO A 346 -7.68 -2.98 -6.72
CA PRO A 346 -9.05 -3.26 -7.09
C PRO A 346 -9.17 -3.89 -8.47
N GLY A 347 -10.12 -4.78 -8.61
CA GLY A 347 -10.36 -5.47 -9.86
C GLY A 347 -11.58 -6.34 -9.81
N LEU A 348 -12.74 -5.73 -9.54
CA LEU A 348 -14.04 -6.33 -9.79
C LEU A 348 -14.41 -6.07 -11.24
N SER A 349 -14.72 -7.10 -12.00
CA SER A 349 -15.19 -6.96 -13.37
C SER A 349 -16.39 -7.85 -13.66
N TRP A 350 -17.41 -7.25 -14.25
CA TRP A 350 -18.60 -7.98 -14.69
C TRP A 350 -18.36 -8.65 -16.05
N SER A 351 -18.93 -9.85 -16.22
CA SER A 351 -19.07 -10.43 -17.56
C SER A 351 -19.97 -9.56 -18.44
N PRO A 352 -19.78 -9.51 -19.77
CA PRO A 352 -20.59 -8.68 -20.67
C PRO A 352 -22.09 -8.96 -20.60
N ASP A 353 -22.50 -10.19 -20.25
CA ASP A 353 -23.90 -10.58 -20.06
C ASP A 353 -24.46 -10.33 -18.64
N GLY A 354 -23.65 -9.79 -17.73
CA GLY A 354 -24.01 -9.45 -16.36
C GLY A 354 -24.24 -10.65 -15.43
N LYS A 355 -23.92 -11.88 -15.86
CA LYS A 355 -24.17 -13.08 -15.06
C LYS A 355 -23.09 -13.39 -14.06
N PHE A 356 -21.86 -12.97 -14.32
CA PHE A 356 -20.71 -13.25 -13.47
C PHE A 356 -19.97 -11.98 -13.10
N ILE A 357 -19.25 -12.05 -11.97
CA ILE A 357 -18.24 -11.07 -11.57
C ILE A 357 -16.94 -11.83 -11.37
N ALA A 358 -15.87 -11.34 -12.01
CA ALA A 358 -14.52 -11.82 -11.82
C ALA A 358 -13.78 -10.98 -10.77
N PHE A 359 -12.93 -11.64 -9.96
CA PHE A 359 -12.01 -11.01 -9.02
C PHE A 359 -10.89 -11.96 -8.63
N ALA A 360 -9.78 -11.43 -8.12
CA ALA A 360 -8.68 -12.22 -7.60
C ALA A 360 -8.88 -12.57 -6.12
N SER A 361 -8.51 -13.79 -5.74
CA SER A 361 -8.57 -14.27 -4.36
C SER A 361 -7.42 -15.21 -4.05
N LYS A 362 -6.87 -15.13 -2.84
CA LYS A 362 -5.99 -16.17 -2.32
C LYS A 362 -6.79 -17.43 -2.02
N SER A 363 -6.37 -18.52 -2.62
CA SER A 363 -7.04 -19.82 -2.53
C SER A 363 -6.04 -20.92 -2.16
N GLY A 364 -5.59 -20.95 -0.91
CA GLY A 364 -4.58 -21.88 -0.44
C GLY A 364 -3.16 -21.47 -0.84
N LYS A 365 -2.46 -22.33 -1.59
CA LYS A 365 -1.06 -22.09 -2.00
C LYS A 365 -0.92 -20.95 -3.01
N GLU A 366 -1.88 -20.80 -3.91
CA GLU A 366 -1.83 -19.95 -5.10
C GLU A 366 -3.02 -18.99 -5.11
N ASP A 367 -2.87 -17.90 -5.80
CA ASP A 367 -3.99 -17.03 -6.12
C ASP A 367 -4.82 -17.63 -7.25
N SER A 368 -6.08 -17.25 -7.28
CA SER A 368 -7.02 -17.71 -8.30
C SER A 368 -7.89 -16.55 -8.78
N ILE A 369 -8.28 -16.61 -10.03
CA ILE A 369 -9.37 -15.79 -10.54
C ILE A 369 -10.67 -16.53 -10.23
N ILE A 370 -11.56 -15.85 -9.53
CA ILE A 370 -12.90 -16.34 -9.18
C ILE A 370 -13.94 -15.68 -10.08
N MET A 371 -14.83 -16.47 -10.62
CA MET A 371 -15.99 -15.99 -11.38
C MET A 371 -17.26 -16.37 -10.63
N VAL A 372 -17.87 -15.42 -9.93
CA VAL A 372 -19.06 -15.67 -9.11
C VAL A 372 -20.34 -15.32 -9.87
N ASN A 373 -21.32 -16.23 -9.86
CA ASN A 373 -22.63 -16.02 -10.44
C ASN A 373 -23.45 -15.03 -9.58
N THR A 374 -23.91 -13.95 -10.20
CA THR A 374 -24.58 -12.83 -9.54
C THR A 374 -25.96 -13.19 -8.99
N GLN A 375 -26.61 -14.24 -9.53
CA GLN A 375 -27.95 -14.63 -9.13
C GLN A 375 -27.96 -15.59 -7.94
N ASN A 376 -27.14 -16.66 -7.99
CA ASN A 376 -27.17 -17.72 -6.97
C ASN A 376 -25.95 -17.71 -6.04
N GLY A 377 -24.83 -17.09 -6.45
CA GLY A 377 -23.57 -17.04 -5.69
C GLY A 377 -22.67 -18.27 -5.88
N ASP A 378 -23.04 -19.18 -6.80
CA ASP A 378 -22.12 -20.25 -7.23
C ASP A 378 -20.92 -19.64 -7.94
N TYR A 379 -19.76 -20.30 -7.87
CA TYR A 379 -18.55 -19.76 -8.48
C TYR A 379 -17.70 -20.83 -9.14
N ASP A 380 -16.98 -20.40 -10.17
CA ASP A 380 -15.90 -21.14 -10.81
C ASP A 380 -14.56 -20.54 -10.37
N LYS A 381 -13.53 -21.38 -10.28
CA LYS A 381 -12.18 -21.00 -9.86
C LYS A 381 -11.16 -21.41 -10.90
N ILE A 382 -10.32 -20.45 -11.33
CA ILE A 382 -9.18 -20.68 -12.20
C ILE A 382 -7.91 -20.41 -11.40
N PRO A 383 -7.17 -21.46 -11.00
CA PRO A 383 -5.86 -21.30 -10.38
C PRO A 383 -4.87 -20.68 -11.37
N ILE A 384 -4.11 -19.71 -10.93
CA ILE A 384 -3.08 -19.05 -11.74
C ILE A 384 -1.71 -19.33 -11.13
N ALA A 385 -0.83 -19.95 -11.91
CA ALA A 385 0.50 -20.34 -11.46
C ALA A 385 1.50 -19.16 -11.50
N LEU A 386 1.18 -18.10 -10.77
CA LEU A 386 2.00 -16.91 -10.55
C LEU A 386 2.20 -16.69 -9.05
N ASP A 387 3.12 -15.80 -8.69
CA ASP A 387 3.43 -15.43 -7.30
C ASP A 387 2.33 -14.56 -6.67
N GLY A 388 1.58 -13.80 -7.50
CA GLY A 388 0.41 -13.02 -7.12
C GLY A 388 -0.50 -12.74 -8.31
N VAL A 389 -1.80 -12.54 -8.03
CA VAL A 389 -2.82 -12.15 -9.02
C VAL A 389 -3.65 -11.03 -8.44
N PHE A 390 -3.79 -9.97 -9.22
CA PHE A 390 -4.50 -8.76 -8.84
C PHE A 390 -5.42 -8.32 -9.97
N THR A 391 -6.16 -7.29 -9.78
CA THR A 391 -6.99 -6.52 -10.74
C THR A 391 -7.41 -7.29 -11.98
N THR A 392 -8.62 -7.84 -11.97
CA THR A 392 -9.16 -8.58 -13.11
C THR A 392 -10.10 -7.71 -13.93
N VAL A 393 -10.04 -7.78 -15.26
CA VAL A 393 -10.96 -7.11 -16.18
C VAL A 393 -11.41 -8.05 -17.29
N TRP A 394 -12.72 -8.24 -17.37
CA TRP A 394 -13.34 -9.14 -18.35
C TRP A 394 -13.29 -8.52 -19.75
N HIS A 395 -12.91 -9.30 -20.75
CA HIS A 395 -12.94 -8.85 -22.14
C HIS A 395 -14.39 -8.57 -22.58
N PRO A 396 -14.68 -7.45 -23.27
CA PRO A 396 -16.05 -7.06 -23.60
C PRO A 396 -16.79 -8.00 -24.54
N ILE A 397 -16.07 -8.80 -25.35
CA ILE A 397 -16.63 -9.64 -26.42
C ILE A 397 -16.20 -11.11 -26.27
N GLU A 398 -14.93 -11.38 -26.02
CA GLU A 398 -14.36 -12.72 -25.98
C GLU A 398 -14.40 -13.33 -24.56
N ASN A 399 -14.26 -14.65 -24.49
CA ASN A 399 -14.22 -15.35 -23.21
C ASN A 399 -12.81 -15.32 -22.60
N LYS A 400 -12.33 -14.11 -22.30
CA LYS A 400 -11.00 -13.82 -21.77
C LYS A 400 -11.08 -12.86 -20.58
N ILE A 401 -10.09 -12.94 -19.70
CA ILE A 401 -9.89 -11.97 -18.61
C ILE A 401 -8.45 -11.46 -18.69
N ALA A 402 -8.27 -10.14 -18.74
CA ALA A 402 -6.98 -9.55 -18.49
C ALA A 402 -6.82 -9.30 -16.99
N PHE A 403 -5.60 -9.38 -16.47
CA PHE A 403 -5.31 -9.19 -15.06
C PHE A 403 -3.86 -8.75 -14.86
N ILE A 404 -3.57 -8.18 -13.69
CA ILE A 404 -2.20 -7.94 -13.27
C ILE A 404 -1.69 -9.17 -12.54
N GLY A 405 -0.56 -9.70 -12.99
CA GLY A 405 0.10 -10.87 -12.44
C GLY A 405 1.50 -10.53 -11.96
N HIS A 406 1.89 -11.05 -10.80
CA HIS A 406 3.24 -10.91 -10.26
C HIS A 406 4.00 -12.21 -10.45
N LYS A 407 5.20 -12.13 -11.05
CA LYS A 407 6.12 -13.25 -11.22
C LYS A 407 7.55 -12.74 -11.43
N ASP A 408 8.52 -13.48 -10.91
CA ASP A 408 9.95 -13.24 -11.17
C ASP A 408 10.38 -11.77 -10.92
N ASN A 409 9.83 -11.14 -9.87
CA ASN A 409 10.07 -9.75 -9.46
C ASN A 409 9.56 -8.68 -10.45
N ALA A 410 8.60 -9.02 -11.30
CA ALA A 410 7.89 -8.10 -12.16
C ALA A 410 6.37 -8.21 -11.95
N SER A 411 5.67 -7.10 -12.18
CA SER A 411 4.21 -7.02 -12.11
C SER A 411 3.69 -6.61 -13.48
N ASP A 412 3.28 -7.60 -14.26
CA ASP A 412 2.94 -7.45 -15.67
C ASP A 412 1.44 -7.58 -15.95
N LEU A 413 1.05 -7.11 -17.12
CA LEU A 413 -0.27 -7.33 -17.70
C LEU A 413 -0.36 -8.70 -18.35
N TYR A 414 -1.30 -9.53 -17.89
CA TYR A 414 -1.58 -10.87 -18.41
C TYR A 414 -2.98 -10.99 -18.99
N ILE A 415 -3.17 -11.98 -19.82
CA ILE A 415 -4.49 -12.46 -20.27
C ILE A 415 -4.61 -13.96 -19.98
N VAL A 416 -5.77 -14.38 -19.49
CA VAL A 416 -6.19 -15.78 -19.46
C VAL A 416 -7.36 -16.00 -20.42
N ASP A 417 -7.25 -17.01 -21.26
CA ASP A 417 -8.37 -17.52 -22.07
C ASP A 417 -9.17 -18.51 -21.23
N LEU A 418 -10.47 -18.25 -21.03
CA LEU A 418 -11.32 -19.04 -20.13
C LEU A 418 -11.68 -20.42 -20.69
N ASP A 419 -11.60 -20.60 -22.01
CA ASP A 419 -11.93 -21.86 -22.67
C ASP A 419 -10.73 -22.82 -22.64
N THR A 420 -9.53 -22.31 -22.87
CA THR A 420 -8.29 -23.11 -22.92
C THR A 420 -7.49 -23.08 -21.62
N GLN A 421 -7.73 -22.09 -20.77
CA GLN A 421 -6.95 -21.76 -19.56
C GLN A 421 -5.48 -21.40 -19.87
N GLU A 422 -5.19 -21.00 -21.08
CA GLU A 422 -3.87 -20.49 -21.45
C GLU A 422 -3.66 -19.09 -20.87
N VAL A 423 -2.49 -18.85 -20.26
CA VAL A 423 -2.09 -17.57 -19.67
C VAL A 423 -0.96 -16.98 -20.49
N ILE A 424 -1.13 -15.75 -20.97
CA ILE A 424 -0.16 -15.02 -21.79
C ILE A 424 0.25 -13.75 -21.05
N ASN A 425 1.58 -13.52 -20.94
CA ASN A 425 2.14 -12.24 -20.47
C ASN A 425 2.25 -11.28 -21.66
N LEU A 426 1.70 -10.08 -21.55
CA LEU A 426 1.68 -9.08 -22.62
C LEU A 426 2.84 -8.07 -22.54
N THR A 427 3.22 -7.66 -21.33
CA THR A 427 4.24 -6.61 -21.13
C THR A 427 5.63 -7.19 -20.90
N ASN A 428 5.77 -8.18 -20.04
CA ASN A 428 6.98 -8.97 -19.79
C ASN A 428 8.26 -8.14 -19.67
N ASP A 429 8.24 -7.18 -18.77
CA ASP A 429 9.38 -6.28 -18.51
C ASP A 429 9.61 -6.05 -17.00
N THR A 430 10.47 -5.10 -16.62
CA THR A 430 10.84 -4.83 -15.22
C THR A 430 9.99 -3.77 -14.56
N PHE A 431 9.05 -3.15 -15.29
CA PHE A 431 8.16 -2.14 -14.77
C PHE A 431 6.96 -2.77 -14.08
N SER A 432 6.29 -1.96 -13.27
CA SER A 432 5.07 -2.39 -12.60
C SER A 432 3.85 -1.84 -13.32
N ASP A 433 2.95 -2.73 -13.70
CA ASP A 433 1.68 -2.40 -14.33
C ASP A 433 0.52 -2.50 -13.33
N PHE A 434 -0.49 -1.63 -13.49
CA PHE A 434 -1.62 -1.51 -12.58
C PHE A 434 -2.91 -1.21 -13.33
N SER A 435 -4.05 -1.53 -12.71
CA SER A 435 -5.39 -1.02 -13.03
C SER A 435 -5.76 -1.09 -14.53
N PRO A 436 -5.71 -2.26 -15.20
CA PRO A 436 -6.05 -2.37 -16.61
C PRO A 436 -7.54 -2.15 -16.86
N THR A 437 -7.89 -1.63 -18.06
CA THR A 437 -9.25 -1.53 -18.59
C THR A 437 -9.26 -1.79 -20.09
N TRP A 438 -10.30 -2.49 -20.59
CA TRP A 438 -10.47 -2.77 -22.02
C TRP A 438 -11.14 -1.60 -22.76
N SER A 439 -10.77 -1.42 -24.03
CA SER A 439 -11.65 -0.72 -24.97
C SER A 439 -12.91 -1.55 -25.27
N ASP A 440 -14.03 -0.91 -25.57
CA ASP A 440 -15.32 -1.57 -25.79
C ASP A 440 -15.30 -2.58 -26.96
N ASP A 441 -14.43 -2.38 -27.93
CA ASP A 441 -14.20 -3.30 -29.07
C ASP A 441 -13.19 -4.43 -28.77
N GLY A 442 -12.57 -4.42 -27.57
CA GLY A 442 -11.57 -5.41 -27.16
C GLY A 442 -10.22 -5.33 -27.88
N SER A 443 -9.99 -4.28 -28.68
CA SER A 443 -8.75 -4.15 -29.45
C SER A 443 -7.57 -3.54 -28.68
N ARG A 444 -7.83 -2.99 -27.48
CA ARG A 444 -6.84 -2.29 -26.67
C ARG A 444 -7.07 -2.50 -25.17
N ILE A 445 -5.97 -2.40 -24.40
CA ILE A 445 -6.02 -2.30 -22.94
C ILE A 445 -5.30 -1.02 -22.54
N VAL A 446 -5.96 -0.16 -21.78
CA VAL A 446 -5.33 0.98 -21.10
C VAL A 446 -4.99 0.57 -19.68
N PHE A 447 -3.82 0.94 -19.20
CA PHE A 447 -3.32 0.60 -17.87
C PHE A 447 -2.38 1.68 -17.32
N SER A 448 -2.16 1.70 -16.03
CA SER A 448 -1.18 2.56 -15.38
C SER A 448 0.15 1.82 -15.24
N SER A 449 1.28 2.51 -15.38
CA SER A 449 2.61 1.89 -15.26
C SER A 449 3.67 2.89 -14.81
N ASP A 450 4.69 2.39 -14.11
CA ASP A 450 5.85 3.16 -13.65
C ASP A 450 7.02 3.19 -14.65
N ARG A 451 6.77 2.82 -15.92
CA ARG A 451 7.80 2.74 -16.98
C ARG A 451 8.31 4.08 -17.48
N GLY A 452 7.59 5.19 -17.25
CA GLY A 452 7.94 6.52 -17.73
C GLY A 452 8.20 6.54 -19.24
N SER A 453 9.04 7.46 -19.71
CA SER A 453 9.46 7.53 -21.12
C SER A 453 10.52 6.48 -21.52
N SER A 454 10.79 5.49 -20.66
CA SER A 454 11.81 4.47 -20.92
C SER A 454 11.32 3.43 -21.92
N THR A 455 11.99 3.33 -23.06
CA THR A 455 11.76 2.29 -24.06
C THR A 455 12.87 1.25 -23.95
N GLY A 456 12.73 0.26 -23.09
CA GLY A 456 13.70 -0.83 -22.96
C GLY A 456 13.81 -1.38 -21.55
N SER A 457 14.60 -2.42 -21.38
CA SER A 457 14.90 -3.02 -20.07
C SER A 457 15.94 -2.16 -19.36
N PRO A 458 15.56 -1.24 -18.46
CA PRO A 458 16.50 -0.37 -17.80
C PRO A 458 17.28 -1.13 -16.73
N ASP A 459 18.47 -0.62 -16.40
CA ASP A 459 19.13 -0.99 -15.16
C ASP A 459 18.24 -0.54 -13.99
N MET A 460 17.62 -1.51 -13.28
CA MET A 460 16.70 -1.27 -12.15
C MET A 460 17.26 -0.32 -11.06
N PHE A 461 18.57 -0.14 -11.03
CA PHE A 461 19.25 0.73 -10.07
C PHE A 461 19.28 2.21 -10.49
N ASN A 462 18.95 2.50 -11.74
CA ASN A 462 19.00 3.85 -12.31
C ASN A 462 17.64 4.38 -12.75
N VAL A 463 16.56 3.63 -12.55
CA VAL A 463 15.20 4.03 -12.90
C VAL A 463 14.51 4.68 -11.71
N ASP A 464 13.81 5.76 -11.98
CA ASP A 464 12.86 6.35 -11.03
C ASP A 464 11.49 5.71 -11.24
N PHE A 465 11.14 4.73 -10.43
CA PHE A 465 9.83 4.07 -10.44
C PHE A 465 8.76 4.86 -9.65
N SER A 466 9.06 6.08 -9.19
CA SER A 466 8.19 6.81 -8.25
C SER A 466 6.95 7.42 -8.91
N GLN A 467 6.90 7.48 -10.23
CA GLN A 467 5.83 8.09 -10.98
C GLN A 467 5.14 7.09 -11.88
N ARG A 468 3.81 7.19 -11.96
CA ARG A 468 2.96 6.37 -12.83
C ARG A 468 2.25 7.23 -13.85
N ASP A 469 2.34 6.80 -15.11
CA ASP A 469 1.63 7.35 -16.25
C ASP A 469 0.67 6.32 -16.85
N LEU A 470 -0.21 6.74 -17.74
CA LEU A 470 -1.13 5.88 -18.47
C LEU A 470 -0.50 5.41 -19.79
N PHE A 471 -0.66 4.13 -20.05
CA PHE A 471 -0.21 3.45 -21.25
C PHE A 471 -1.34 2.65 -21.88
N MET A 472 -1.17 2.28 -23.13
CA MET A 472 -2.10 1.47 -23.90
C MET A 472 -1.36 0.35 -24.61
N TYR A 473 -1.79 -0.90 -24.43
CA TYR A 473 -1.40 -2.02 -25.26
C TYR A 473 -2.36 -2.11 -26.45
N ASP A 474 -1.85 -2.00 -27.67
CA ASP A 474 -2.66 -2.09 -28.90
C ASP A 474 -2.39 -3.46 -29.58
N PHE A 475 -3.42 -4.31 -29.64
CA PHE A 475 -3.32 -5.67 -30.19
C PHE A 475 -3.11 -5.71 -31.71
N ALA A 476 -3.39 -4.61 -32.43
CA ALA A 476 -3.20 -4.58 -33.87
C ALA A 476 -1.74 -4.42 -34.30
N ILE A 477 -0.94 -3.79 -33.44
CA ILE A 477 0.49 -3.55 -33.67
C ILE A 477 1.37 -4.30 -32.67
N GLU A 478 0.77 -4.88 -31.63
CA GLU A 478 1.44 -5.57 -30.52
C GLU A 478 2.49 -4.70 -29.80
N GLU A 479 2.16 -3.42 -29.61
CA GLU A 479 3.06 -2.44 -28.97
C GLU A 479 2.37 -1.72 -27.80
N ILE A 480 3.19 -1.22 -26.88
CA ILE A 480 2.78 -0.35 -25.76
C ILE A 480 2.97 1.10 -26.21
N VAL A 481 1.91 1.90 -26.08
CA VAL A 481 1.89 3.32 -26.45
C VAL A 481 1.63 4.15 -25.18
N GLN A 482 2.46 5.14 -24.92
CA GLN A 482 2.26 6.08 -23.82
C GLN A 482 1.11 7.04 -24.14
N ILE A 483 0.20 7.23 -23.17
CA ILE A 483 -0.94 8.17 -23.30
C ILE A 483 -0.62 9.48 -22.58
N THR A 484 -0.04 9.41 -21.38
CA THR A 484 0.29 10.57 -20.56
C THR A 484 1.79 10.59 -20.24
N ASP A 485 2.33 11.79 -20.03
CA ASP A 485 3.71 12.06 -19.59
C ASP A 485 3.65 13.31 -18.72
N THR A 486 3.28 13.12 -17.45
CA THR A 486 3.02 14.24 -16.53
C THR A 486 3.82 14.07 -15.23
N PRO A 487 4.03 15.11 -14.43
CA PRO A 487 4.69 14.98 -13.14
C PRO A 487 3.78 14.43 -12.02
N TYR A 488 2.62 13.89 -12.36
CA TYR A 488 1.59 13.40 -11.42
C TYR A 488 1.46 11.88 -11.53
N ASN A 489 0.94 11.24 -10.48
CA ASN A 489 0.58 9.83 -10.54
C ASN A 489 -0.82 9.69 -11.11
N GLU A 490 -0.94 8.95 -12.19
CA GLU A 490 -2.20 8.66 -12.87
C GLU A 490 -2.55 7.19 -12.71
N ASP A 491 -3.80 6.92 -12.34
CA ASP A 491 -4.24 5.57 -12.03
C ASP A 491 -5.75 5.36 -12.32
N TYR A 492 -6.19 4.12 -12.22
CA TYR A 492 -7.59 3.70 -12.38
C TYR A 492 -8.24 4.19 -13.67
N PRO A 493 -7.65 3.93 -14.85
CA PRO A 493 -8.29 4.26 -16.11
C PRO A 493 -9.60 3.49 -16.27
N SER A 494 -10.62 4.14 -16.83
CA SER A 494 -11.90 3.54 -17.20
C SER A 494 -12.40 4.14 -18.52
N LEU A 495 -12.73 3.30 -19.49
CA LEU A 495 -13.07 3.67 -20.86
C LEU A 495 -14.56 3.52 -21.15
N THR A 496 -15.13 4.49 -21.85
CA THR A 496 -16.47 4.39 -22.45
C THR A 496 -16.41 3.76 -23.84
N LYS A 497 -17.58 3.34 -24.36
CA LYS A 497 -17.72 2.84 -25.73
C LYS A 497 -17.27 3.84 -26.81
N ASP A 498 -17.33 5.14 -26.53
CA ASP A 498 -16.94 6.21 -27.46
C ASP A 498 -15.46 6.61 -27.31
N ASN A 499 -14.63 5.77 -26.63
CA ASN A 499 -13.22 6.00 -26.36
C ASN A 499 -12.95 7.27 -25.52
N LEU A 500 -13.86 7.64 -24.65
CA LEU A 500 -13.65 8.66 -23.65
C LEU A 500 -13.02 8.00 -22.42
N LEU A 501 -11.81 8.42 -22.09
CA LEU A 501 -11.04 7.88 -20.95
C LEU A 501 -11.28 8.75 -19.72
N PHE A 502 -11.67 8.11 -18.61
CA PHE A 502 -11.65 8.69 -17.28
C PHE A 502 -10.53 8.05 -16.48
N TYR A 503 -9.88 8.81 -15.61
CA TYR A 503 -8.82 8.32 -14.75
C TYR A 503 -8.67 9.23 -13.53
N THR A 504 -7.93 8.78 -12.51
CA THR A 504 -7.57 9.62 -11.37
C THR A 504 -6.13 10.09 -11.47
N ALA A 505 -5.88 11.33 -11.02
CA ALA A 505 -4.52 11.83 -10.87
C ALA A 505 -4.39 12.68 -9.61
N ASP A 506 -3.21 12.64 -8.97
CA ASP A 506 -2.90 13.46 -7.79
C ASP A 506 -2.45 14.88 -8.13
N TYR A 507 -3.01 15.40 -9.22
CA TYR A 507 -2.72 16.73 -9.75
C TYR A 507 -2.85 17.79 -8.65
N ASN A 508 -1.80 18.59 -8.51
CA ASN A 508 -1.72 19.65 -7.51
C ASN A 508 -1.91 19.14 -6.05
N GLY A 509 -1.60 17.85 -5.81
CA GLY A 509 -1.56 17.24 -4.50
C GLY A 509 -2.88 16.69 -3.98
N VAL A 510 -3.91 16.54 -4.83
CA VAL A 510 -5.17 15.87 -4.47
C VAL A 510 -5.63 14.98 -5.61
N TYR A 511 -5.92 13.72 -5.30
CA TYR A 511 -6.51 12.81 -6.27
C TYR A 511 -7.88 13.29 -6.72
N ASN A 512 -7.98 13.61 -8.01
CA ASN A 512 -9.19 14.05 -8.69
C ASN A 512 -9.42 13.22 -9.94
N ILE A 513 -10.64 13.29 -10.49
CA ILE A 513 -11.00 12.60 -11.72
C ILE A 513 -10.73 13.52 -12.90
N PHE A 514 -10.07 12.97 -13.90
CA PHE A 514 -9.78 13.59 -15.19
C PHE A 514 -10.51 12.87 -16.30
N ARG A 515 -10.72 13.58 -17.40
CA ARG A 515 -11.29 13.09 -18.64
C ARG A 515 -10.36 13.42 -19.80
N HIS A 516 -10.16 12.43 -20.67
CA HIS A 516 -9.37 12.56 -21.89
C HIS A 516 -10.10 11.89 -23.06
N GLU A 517 -10.25 12.60 -24.17
CA GLU A 517 -10.72 12.02 -25.42
C GLU A 517 -9.53 11.41 -26.15
N MET A 518 -9.54 10.08 -26.33
CA MET A 518 -8.42 9.35 -26.92
C MET A 518 -8.07 9.89 -28.29
N GLY A 519 -6.80 10.27 -28.46
CA GLY A 519 -6.28 10.89 -29.68
C GLY A 519 -6.33 12.42 -29.73
N SER A 520 -6.83 13.07 -28.68
CA SER A 520 -6.68 14.51 -28.46
C SER A 520 -5.46 14.81 -27.57
N GLU A 521 -5.05 16.08 -27.50
CA GLU A 521 -4.02 16.55 -26.56
C GLU A 521 -4.64 17.18 -25.30
N ILE A 522 -5.98 17.07 -25.13
CA ILE A 522 -6.70 17.77 -24.07
C ILE A 522 -7.01 16.80 -22.93
N PHE A 523 -6.52 17.12 -21.76
CA PHE A 523 -6.79 16.46 -20.48
C PHE A 523 -7.54 17.44 -19.58
N SER A 524 -8.78 17.12 -19.21
CA SER A 524 -9.64 18.03 -18.45
C SER A 524 -9.97 17.45 -17.08
N PRO A 525 -9.70 18.17 -15.97
CA PRO A 525 -10.24 17.78 -14.68
C PRO A 525 -11.76 17.94 -14.66
N ILE A 526 -12.45 16.98 -14.07
CA ILE A 526 -13.92 17.02 -13.93
C ILE A 526 -14.37 17.16 -12.48
N THR A 527 -13.45 17.03 -11.53
CA THR A 527 -13.69 17.24 -10.09
C THR A 527 -12.63 18.16 -9.49
N ASN A 528 -12.97 18.78 -8.36
CA ASN A 528 -12.06 19.52 -7.49
C ASN A 528 -12.36 19.14 -6.03
N ALA A 529 -12.15 17.86 -5.70
CA ALA A 529 -12.49 17.30 -4.40
C ALA A 529 -11.60 17.87 -3.28
N ILE A 530 -12.19 18.06 -2.10
CA ILE A 530 -11.46 18.57 -0.95
C ILE A 530 -10.61 17.48 -0.27
N THR A 531 -10.96 16.21 -0.45
CA THR A 531 -10.22 15.08 0.11
C THR A 531 -9.50 14.31 -1.00
N GLY A 532 -10.02 13.15 -1.45
CA GLY A 532 -9.44 12.40 -2.54
C GLY A 532 -10.40 11.35 -3.09
N ILE A 533 -10.20 11.03 -4.36
CA ILE A 533 -11.01 10.08 -5.13
C ILE A 533 -10.09 9.04 -5.74
N GLN A 534 -10.44 7.77 -5.60
CA GLN A 534 -9.71 6.64 -6.19
C GLN A 534 -10.68 5.59 -6.73
N GLN A 535 -10.19 4.62 -7.47
CA GLN A 535 -10.92 3.43 -7.89
C GLN A 535 -12.24 3.77 -8.57
N ILE A 536 -12.14 4.30 -9.75
CA ILE A 536 -13.30 4.72 -10.54
C ILE A 536 -13.76 3.61 -11.49
N ASP A 537 -15.04 3.62 -11.80
CA ASP A 537 -15.61 2.90 -12.94
C ASP A 537 -16.70 3.74 -13.62
N VAL A 538 -16.74 3.72 -14.95
CA VAL A 538 -17.66 4.50 -15.76
C VAL A 538 -18.68 3.57 -16.44
N ASP A 539 -19.93 3.99 -16.52
CA ASP A 539 -20.91 3.27 -17.32
C ASP A 539 -20.59 3.40 -18.82
N SER A 540 -21.06 2.47 -19.64
CA SER A 540 -20.74 2.42 -21.08
C SER A 540 -21.11 3.70 -21.85
N SER A 541 -22.00 4.51 -21.32
CA SER A 541 -22.41 5.79 -21.92
C SER A 541 -21.55 7.00 -21.53
N GLY A 542 -20.76 6.89 -20.47
CA GLY A 542 -20.02 8.01 -19.88
C GLY A 542 -20.88 8.99 -19.06
N ASP A 543 -22.16 8.67 -18.85
CA ASP A 543 -23.06 9.54 -18.08
C ASP A 543 -22.88 9.37 -16.58
N LYS A 544 -22.73 8.12 -16.11
CA LYS A 544 -22.54 7.81 -14.71
C LYS A 544 -21.12 7.34 -14.44
N LEU A 545 -20.56 7.83 -13.36
CA LEU A 545 -19.27 7.40 -12.85
C LEU A 545 -19.42 7.04 -11.38
N VAL A 546 -18.99 5.84 -10.98
CA VAL A 546 -18.91 5.39 -9.60
C VAL A 546 -17.47 5.40 -9.14
N PHE A 547 -17.23 5.77 -7.88
CA PHE A 547 -15.88 5.86 -7.35
C PHE A 547 -15.84 5.69 -5.83
N SER A 548 -14.66 5.37 -5.33
CA SER A 548 -14.33 5.41 -3.91
C SER A 548 -13.85 6.81 -3.54
N GLY A 549 -14.54 7.45 -2.60
CA GLY A 549 -14.18 8.77 -2.07
C GLY A 549 -13.80 8.68 -0.58
N TYR A 550 -12.72 9.34 -0.19
CA TYR A 550 -12.31 9.40 1.20
C TYR A 550 -13.07 10.51 1.92
N SER A 551 -13.78 10.17 2.99
CA SER A 551 -14.50 11.15 3.81
C SER A 551 -14.78 10.60 5.19
N GLU A 552 -14.85 11.47 6.20
CA GLU A 552 -15.20 11.10 7.56
C GLU A 552 -14.35 9.93 8.11
N ARG A 553 -13.04 9.90 7.79
CA ARG A 553 -12.02 8.92 8.18
C ARG A 553 -12.16 7.53 7.55
N GLY A 554 -12.62 7.42 6.33
CA GLY A 554 -12.67 6.14 5.61
C GLY A 554 -13.25 6.29 4.21
N TRP A 555 -13.45 5.17 3.56
CA TRP A 555 -13.86 5.10 2.17
C TRP A 555 -15.34 4.80 2.03
N ASP A 556 -16.03 5.63 1.25
CA ASP A 556 -17.41 5.40 0.82
C ASP A 556 -17.52 5.47 -0.70
N LEU A 557 -18.57 4.85 -1.24
CA LEU A 557 -18.86 4.91 -2.65
C LEU A 557 -19.82 6.05 -2.97
N PHE A 558 -19.50 6.70 -4.09
CA PHE A 558 -20.28 7.81 -4.63
C PHE A 558 -20.60 7.55 -6.10
N VAL A 559 -21.72 8.07 -6.57
CA VAL A 559 -22.11 8.06 -7.98
C VAL A 559 -22.27 9.49 -8.45
N MET A 560 -21.56 9.85 -9.49
CA MET A 560 -21.65 11.13 -10.18
C MET A 560 -22.40 10.95 -11.49
N SER A 561 -23.41 11.78 -11.75
CA SER A 561 -24.14 11.82 -13.01
C SER A 561 -23.60 12.91 -13.95
N GLN A 562 -23.84 12.75 -15.25
CA GLN A 562 -23.38 13.66 -16.30
C GLN A 562 -21.85 13.85 -16.32
N ALA A 563 -21.09 12.79 -16.01
CA ALA A 563 -19.64 12.83 -15.89
C ALA A 563 -18.97 13.34 -17.18
N GLN A 564 -19.44 12.90 -18.35
CA GLN A 564 -18.93 13.31 -19.65
C GLN A 564 -19.07 14.82 -19.95
N ASN A 565 -20.01 15.51 -19.29
CA ASN A 565 -20.30 16.93 -19.53
C ASN A 565 -19.66 17.85 -18.49
N ARG A 566 -18.97 17.29 -17.50
CA ARG A 566 -18.33 18.07 -16.43
C ARG A 566 -16.94 18.54 -16.86
N GLU A 567 -16.58 19.71 -16.39
CA GLU A 567 -15.25 20.28 -16.56
C GLU A 567 -14.97 21.25 -15.42
N LYS A 568 -13.72 21.33 -14.99
CA LYS A 568 -13.21 22.31 -14.02
C LYS A 568 -12.06 23.08 -14.69
N GLU A 569 -12.06 24.38 -14.53
CA GLU A 569 -11.03 25.23 -15.13
C GLU A 569 -9.70 25.14 -14.38
N VAL A 570 -9.75 25.07 -13.06
CA VAL A 570 -8.56 25.09 -12.19
C VAL A 570 -8.75 24.18 -10.99
N ILE A 571 -7.74 23.34 -10.70
CA ILE A 571 -7.55 22.67 -9.42
C ILE A 571 -6.46 23.42 -8.66
N PRO A 572 -6.76 24.07 -7.50
CA PRO A 572 -5.76 24.79 -6.75
C PRO A 572 -4.68 23.85 -6.19
N GLU A 573 -3.45 24.33 -6.12
CA GLU A 573 -2.36 23.58 -5.47
C GLU A 573 -2.58 23.46 -3.97
N THR A 574 -2.17 22.30 -3.41
CA THR A 574 -1.99 22.18 -1.97
C THR A 574 -0.69 22.87 -1.57
N ARG A 575 -0.57 23.25 -0.30
CA ARG A 575 0.66 23.85 0.19
C ARG A 575 1.85 22.90 -0.01
N PHE A 576 1.72 21.63 0.35
CA PHE A 576 2.83 20.69 0.21
C PHE A 576 3.27 20.52 -1.25
N TYR A 577 2.34 20.62 -2.21
CA TYR A 577 2.67 20.52 -3.62
C TYR A 577 3.40 21.80 -4.11
N SER A 578 2.92 22.97 -3.73
CA SER A 578 3.60 24.23 -4.06
C SER A 578 4.99 24.34 -3.45
N GLU A 579 5.16 23.91 -2.21
CA GLU A 579 6.46 23.87 -1.51
C GLU A 579 7.41 22.82 -2.12
N ARG A 580 6.89 21.71 -2.65
CA ARG A 580 7.70 20.69 -3.36
C ARG A 580 8.29 21.24 -4.67
N ASN A 581 7.60 22.16 -5.33
CA ASN A 581 8.07 22.78 -6.56
C ASN A 581 9.00 23.98 -6.29
N ASP A 582 9.00 24.52 -5.05
CA ASP A 582 9.86 25.63 -4.61
C ASP A 582 11.19 25.05 -4.09
N VAL A 583 12.04 24.63 -5.03
CA VAL A 583 13.27 23.83 -4.82
C VAL A 583 14.27 24.47 -3.84
N ASP A 584 14.21 25.79 -3.64
CA ASP A 584 15.19 26.51 -2.83
C ASP A 584 14.93 26.46 -1.30
N THR A 585 13.74 26.05 -0.86
CA THR A 585 13.35 26.07 0.56
C THR A 585 13.36 24.69 1.23
N PHE A 586 13.45 23.60 0.48
CA PHE A 586 13.28 22.23 0.99
C PHE A 586 14.51 21.31 0.87
N GLU A 587 15.63 21.78 0.35
CA GLU A 587 16.87 20.97 0.27
C GLU A 587 17.32 20.39 1.61
N ASP A 588 16.93 21.00 2.73
CA ASP A 588 17.22 20.50 4.08
C ASP A 588 16.14 19.54 4.65
N LEU A 589 14.96 19.44 4.04
CA LEU A 589 13.83 18.67 4.56
C LEU A 589 13.51 17.41 3.73
N ARG A 590 13.87 17.38 2.50
CA ARG A 590 13.73 16.21 1.64
C ARG A 590 14.87 15.23 1.91
N PHE A 591 14.54 13.96 1.90
CA PHE A 591 15.50 12.98 1.42
C PHE A 591 15.91 13.47 0.03
N VAL A 592 17.07 14.05 -0.07
CA VAL A 592 17.61 14.56 -1.32
C VAL A 592 17.35 13.47 -2.36
N LYS A 593 16.56 13.75 -3.39
CA LYS A 593 16.71 13.04 -4.66
C LYS A 593 18.20 13.01 -4.84
N THR A 594 18.81 11.85 -4.77
CA THR A 594 20.25 11.73 -4.82
C THR A 594 20.70 12.51 -6.04
N GLU A 595 21.21 13.71 -5.82
CA GLU A 595 22.07 14.32 -6.84
C GLU A 595 22.96 13.20 -7.32
N LYS A 596 23.13 13.07 -8.62
CA LYS A 596 24.14 12.17 -9.20
C LYS A 596 25.33 12.19 -8.26
N PRO A 597 25.75 11.04 -7.73
CA PRO A 597 26.74 11.01 -6.68
C PRO A 597 27.89 11.90 -7.08
N ASN A 598 28.19 12.89 -6.26
CA ASN A 598 29.53 13.45 -6.28
C ASN A 598 30.47 12.26 -6.22
N GLU A 599 31.57 12.29 -6.94
CA GLU A 599 32.53 11.20 -7.13
C GLU A 599 33.03 10.49 -5.85
N GLU A 600 32.46 10.82 -4.67
CA GLU A 600 32.68 10.22 -3.36
C GLU A 600 31.51 9.36 -2.82
N SER A 601 30.44 9.11 -3.59
CA SER A 601 29.44 8.14 -3.16
C SER A 601 30.10 6.76 -3.13
N GLN A 602 30.08 6.13 -1.96
CA GLN A 602 30.56 4.75 -1.84
C GLN A 602 29.72 3.88 -2.74
N ASP A 603 30.34 3.31 -3.75
CA ASP A 603 29.72 2.29 -4.60
C ASP A 603 29.59 0.99 -3.80
N TYR A 604 28.43 0.78 -3.21
CA TYR A 604 28.14 -0.41 -2.43
C TYR A 604 28.10 -1.70 -3.28
N SER A 605 27.98 -1.61 -4.60
CA SER A 605 28.00 -2.76 -5.50
C SER A 605 29.28 -3.60 -5.36
N GLN A 606 30.43 -2.95 -5.09
CA GLN A 606 31.70 -3.63 -4.84
C GLN A 606 31.69 -4.54 -3.59
N TYR A 607 30.78 -4.30 -2.60
CA TYR A 607 30.67 -5.11 -1.40
C TYR A 607 29.70 -6.29 -1.60
N ILE A 608 28.69 -6.11 -2.43
CA ILE A 608 27.66 -7.11 -2.70
C ILE A 608 28.23 -8.30 -3.47
N PHE A 609 29.17 -8.05 -4.37
CA PHE A 609 29.85 -9.07 -5.18
C PHE A 609 31.07 -9.71 -4.48
N SER A 610 31.32 -9.42 -3.21
CA SER A 610 32.34 -10.14 -2.47
C SER A 610 31.94 -11.60 -2.31
N ARG A 611 32.91 -12.52 -2.42
CA ARG A 611 32.76 -13.97 -2.56
C ARG A 611 32.15 -14.74 -1.37
N ASN A 612 31.35 -14.11 -0.50
CA ASN A 612 30.74 -14.70 0.68
C ASN A 612 29.31 -15.19 0.43
N TYR A 613 29.07 -15.72 -0.73
CA TYR A 613 27.84 -16.39 -1.10
C TYR A 613 27.86 -17.82 -0.55
N ARG A 614 26.87 -18.24 0.24
CA ARG A 614 26.73 -19.61 0.74
C ARG A 614 25.28 -20.06 0.62
N ARG A 615 25.06 -21.25 0.06
CA ARG A 615 23.78 -21.94 0.17
C ARG A 615 23.57 -22.46 1.59
N PHE A 616 22.37 -22.33 2.06
CA PHE A 616 21.98 -22.70 3.43
C PHE A 616 22.12 -24.20 3.74
N ASN A 617 22.05 -25.04 2.70
CA ASN A 617 22.14 -26.50 2.79
C ASN A 617 23.58 -27.03 2.73
N ASP A 618 24.60 -26.19 2.59
CA ASP A 618 26.00 -26.63 2.67
C ASP A 618 26.37 -26.86 4.14
N THR A 619 26.09 -28.09 4.61
CA THR A 619 26.47 -28.56 5.93
C THR A 619 27.98 -28.84 6.02
N ASN A 620 28.82 -27.84 5.94
CA ASN A 620 30.18 -27.92 6.37
C ASN A 620 30.29 -27.52 7.83
N LYS A 621 30.70 -28.46 8.65
CA LYS A 621 30.67 -28.47 10.11
C LYS A 621 31.65 -27.52 10.82
N ASP A 622 32.24 -26.52 10.16
CA ASP A 622 33.38 -25.81 10.72
C ASP A 622 33.22 -24.33 11.01
N ASP A 623 31.98 -23.76 10.95
CA ASP A 623 31.75 -22.39 11.38
C ASP A 623 30.66 -22.29 12.45
N GLU A 624 31.06 -22.26 13.69
CA GLU A 624 30.25 -21.96 14.90
C GLU A 624 29.85 -20.46 14.98
N GLN A 625 29.38 -19.86 13.91
CA GLN A 625 28.85 -18.49 13.98
C GLN A 625 27.53 -18.38 13.22
N ASP A 626 26.49 -18.27 14.00
CA ASP A 626 25.08 -18.04 13.69
C ASP A 626 24.31 -19.21 13.07
N PRO A 627 23.44 -19.87 13.85
CA PRO A 627 22.46 -20.76 13.27
C PRO A 627 21.42 -19.94 12.51
N ALA A 628 21.21 -20.38 11.31
CA ALA A 628 20.11 -19.98 10.46
C ALA A 628 18.75 -20.03 11.18
N PRO A 629 17.72 -19.34 10.68
CA PRO A 629 16.36 -19.57 11.13
C PRO A 629 16.04 -21.06 10.96
N VAL A 630 15.88 -21.75 12.07
CA VAL A 630 15.55 -23.17 12.07
C VAL A 630 14.13 -23.28 11.55
N SER A 631 13.94 -24.03 10.46
CA SER A 631 12.62 -24.55 10.09
C SER A 631 12.20 -25.53 11.17
N TYR A 632 11.11 -25.26 11.86
CA TYR A 632 10.41 -26.22 12.71
C TYR A 632 9.24 -26.82 11.95
#